data_cd38e947c3b13b657bcb965b2876e595
#
_entry.id   cd38e947c3b13b657bcb965b2876e595
#
_cell.length_a   1.000
_cell.length_b   1.000
_cell.length_c   1.000
_cell.angle_alpha   90.00
_cell.angle_beta   90.00
_cell.angle_gamma   90.00
#
_symmetry.space_group_name_H-M   'P 1'
#
loop_
_entity.id
_entity.type
_entity.pdbx_description
1 polymer ?
#
loop_
_entity_poly.entity_id
_entity_poly.type
_entity_poly.pdbx_seq_one_letter_code
_entity_poly.pdbx_strand_id
1 'polypeptide(L)'
;MRNFKSQIQKATLDGFEFFIKRDDLLGDYLGGNKARKLEFFVKNAHNFERNLRIISYGSSQSNALAALSVFARINGFALIFVCEKISNFLKQNPCGNYAFALQNGAQIVENSRFSSRREMALSLCEEKDIFIEEGVACKEAQWGFKTLADEIKMQSKEMKRKFDIFLPAGTGASALYLAKFSEFRVFTCACVGDEGYLKRQMLALEPNFDIKIIDKKSDLREILSPIALNLPPFFAKKYPNLALNLLTFLQGAKTCFFELKNSLLRVKNSLLRAKKSPFQTKNLLENPANSPLCPKQKPQIFILKTPRKFHFAKPYKELLSIYQRALEQTGIEFSLLYDGVGLRTMLFYRDIFTRKVLYIHQGGTRGNASLLERYKFKHLL
;
A
#
# COMPACT_ATOMS: atom_id res chain seq x y z
N MET A 1 -15.18 4.54 -18.62
CA MET A 1 -14.08 3.90 -17.86
C MET A 1 -13.76 4.76 -16.65
N ARG A 2 -13.72 4.17 -15.45
CA ARG A 2 -13.33 4.91 -14.24
C ARG A 2 -11.85 5.27 -14.32
N ASN A 3 -11.53 6.53 -14.02
CA ASN A 3 -10.15 6.98 -14.00
C ASN A 3 -9.50 6.53 -12.68
N PHE A 4 -8.60 5.54 -12.74
CA PHE A 4 -7.82 5.07 -11.60
C PHE A 4 -6.50 5.83 -11.42
N LYS A 5 -6.38 7.03 -12.01
CA LYS A 5 -5.18 7.87 -11.83
C LYS A 5 -5.39 8.83 -10.66
N SER A 6 -4.41 8.88 -9.77
CA SER A 6 -4.34 9.87 -8.69
C SER A 6 -3.12 10.77 -8.85
N GLN A 7 -3.20 11.97 -8.29
CA GLN A 7 -2.11 12.94 -8.36
C GLN A 7 -1.12 12.77 -7.19
N ILE A 8 0.08 13.31 -7.38
CA ILE A 8 1.07 13.48 -6.31
C ILE A 8 1.04 14.94 -5.87
N GLN A 9 0.82 15.17 -4.58
CA GLN A 9 0.77 16.49 -3.95
C GLN A 9 1.94 16.65 -2.97
N LYS A 10 2.60 17.80 -2.97
CA LYS A 10 3.62 18.14 -1.97
C LYS A 10 2.94 18.54 -0.68
N ALA A 11 3.51 18.14 0.47
CA ALA A 11 3.03 18.49 1.80
C ALA A 11 4.18 18.66 2.78
N THR A 12 3.88 19.31 3.89
CA THR A 12 4.81 19.46 5.02
C THR A 12 4.06 19.15 6.32
N LEU A 13 4.67 18.34 7.18
CA LEU A 13 4.14 18.03 8.50
C LEU A 13 5.27 18.07 9.54
N ASP A 14 5.11 18.83 10.59
CA ASP A 14 6.12 19.07 11.64
C ASP A 14 7.52 19.42 11.06
N GLY A 15 7.54 20.29 10.04
CA GLY A 15 8.75 20.71 9.32
C GLY A 15 9.34 19.67 8.36
N PHE A 16 8.77 18.46 8.27
CA PHE A 16 9.21 17.44 7.33
C PHE A 16 8.45 17.55 6.00
N GLU A 17 9.19 17.82 4.92
CA GLU A 17 8.67 17.89 3.56
C GLU A 17 8.59 16.51 2.92
N PHE A 18 7.42 16.13 2.44
CA PHE A 18 7.16 14.86 1.75
C PHE A 18 6.14 15.03 0.62
N PHE A 19 5.84 13.96 -0.08
CA PHE A 19 4.83 13.92 -1.13
C PHE A 19 3.72 12.96 -0.75
N ILE A 20 2.51 13.23 -1.21
CA ILE A 20 1.33 12.40 -0.94
C ILE A 20 0.76 11.95 -2.27
N LYS A 21 0.65 10.64 -2.48
CA LYS A 21 -0.13 10.04 -3.55
C LYS A 21 -1.59 10.01 -3.12
N ARG A 22 -2.43 10.80 -3.76
CA ARG A 22 -3.82 11.08 -3.37
C ARG A 22 -4.78 9.98 -3.86
N ASP A 23 -4.53 8.73 -3.46
CA ASP A 23 -5.43 7.62 -3.76
C ASP A 23 -6.77 7.74 -3.03
N ASP A 24 -6.85 8.56 -1.96
CA ASP A 24 -8.09 8.94 -1.29
C ASP A 24 -9.11 9.61 -2.24
N LEU A 25 -8.63 10.25 -3.31
CA LEU A 25 -9.44 10.89 -4.34
C LEU A 25 -9.82 9.98 -5.50
N LEU A 26 -9.48 8.69 -5.44
CA LEU A 26 -9.85 7.71 -6.46
C LEU A 26 -11.34 7.38 -6.36
N GLY A 27 -12.12 7.94 -7.28
CA GLY A 27 -13.54 7.64 -7.45
C GLY A 27 -14.42 8.03 -6.27
N ASP A 28 -15.65 8.38 -6.54
CA ASP A 28 -16.58 8.95 -5.56
C ASP A 28 -17.02 7.93 -4.49
N TYR A 29 -16.91 6.64 -4.77
CA TYR A 29 -17.51 5.60 -3.92
C TYR A 29 -16.55 4.54 -3.40
N LEU A 30 -15.51 4.17 -4.16
CA LEU A 30 -14.60 3.09 -3.79
C LEU A 30 -13.31 3.54 -3.11
N GLY A 31 -13.00 4.81 -3.13
CA GLY A 31 -11.82 5.52 -2.61
C GLY A 31 -10.65 4.73 -2.02
N GLY A 32 -9.45 5.28 -2.20
CA GLY A 32 -8.25 4.76 -1.57
C GLY A 32 -7.81 3.37 -2.02
N ASN A 33 -7.17 2.66 -1.11
CA ASN A 33 -6.63 1.33 -1.40
C ASN A 33 -7.68 0.27 -1.75
N LYS A 34 -8.95 0.51 -1.42
CA LYS A 34 -10.01 -0.43 -1.77
C LYS A 34 -10.38 -0.30 -3.24
N ALA A 35 -10.31 0.91 -3.81
CA ALA A 35 -10.44 1.10 -5.25
C ALA A 35 -9.35 0.32 -6.00
N ARG A 36 -8.09 0.41 -5.54
CA ARG A 36 -6.99 -0.36 -6.13
C ARG A 36 -7.22 -1.87 -6.00
N LYS A 37 -7.57 -2.36 -4.82
CA LYS A 37 -7.80 -3.78 -4.58
C LYS A 37 -8.96 -4.36 -5.39
N LEU A 38 -10.00 -3.57 -5.63
CA LEU A 38 -11.17 -3.97 -6.40
C LEU A 38 -11.04 -3.69 -7.90
N GLU A 39 -9.94 -3.10 -8.37
CA GLU A 39 -9.76 -2.71 -9.79
C GLU A 39 -9.97 -3.89 -10.74
N PHE A 40 -9.44 -5.07 -10.40
CA PHE A 40 -9.65 -6.30 -11.19
C PHE A 40 -11.14 -6.65 -11.28
N PHE A 41 -11.81 -6.70 -10.15
CA PHE A 41 -13.24 -7.04 -10.10
C PHE A 41 -14.11 -6.01 -10.83
N VAL A 42 -13.78 -4.72 -10.69
CA VAL A 42 -14.49 -3.63 -11.38
C VAL A 42 -14.32 -3.73 -12.91
N LYS A 43 -13.12 -4.03 -13.38
CA LYS A 43 -12.85 -4.17 -14.82
C LYS A 43 -13.52 -5.40 -15.43
N ASN A 44 -13.68 -6.46 -14.65
CA ASN A 44 -14.22 -7.74 -15.09
C ASN A 44 -15.67 -7.97 -14.62
N ALA A 45 -16.34 -6.97 -14.02
CA ALA A 45 -17.70 -7.14 -13.48
C ALA A 45 -18.72 -7.62 -14.52
N HIS A 46 -18.54 -7.23 -15.78
CA HIS A 46 -19.41 -7.64 -16.89
C HIS A 46 -19.30 -9.12 -17.26
N ASN A 47 -18.24 -9.81 -16.80
CA ASN A 47 -18.04 -11.24 -17.02
C ASN A 47 -18.69 -12.10 -15.93
N PHE A 48 -19.19 -11.49 -14.85
CA PHE A 48 -19.83 -12.23 -13.77
C PHE A 48 -21.32 -12.41 -14.05
N GLU A 49 -21.86 -13.52 -13.57
CA GLU A 49 -23.30 -13.81 -13.70
C GLU A 49 -24.14 -12.74 -12.97
N ARG A 50 -25.34 -12.48 -13.47
CA ARG A 50 -26.30 -11.62 -12.76
C ARG A 50 -26.74 -12.31 -11.46
N ASN A 51 -27.01 -11.52 -10.43
CA ASN A 51 -27.42 -11.98 -9.09
C ASN A 51 -26.32 -12.77 -8.34
N LEU A 52 -25.05 -12.58 -8.73
CA LEU A 52 -23.91 -13.14 -8.01
C LEU A 52 -23.93 -12.72 -6.53
N ARG A 53 -23.55 -13.62 -5.63
CA ARG A 53 -23.32 -13.29 -4.23
C ARG A 53 -21.82 -13.12 -3.97
N ILE A 54 -21.49 -12.05 -3.25
CA ILE A 54 -20.15 -11.81 -2.72
C ILE A 54 -20.18 -12.13 -1.24
N ILE A 55 -19.35 -13.05 -0.81
CA ILE A 55 -19.20 -13.42 0.60
C ILE A 55 -17.85 -12.87 1.10
N SER A 56 -17.89 -12.13 2.19
CA SER A 56 -16.67 -11.60 2.82
C SER A 56 -16.85 -11.46 4.32
N TYR A 57 -15.79 -11.07 5.01
CA TYR A 57 -15.82 -10.93 6.47
C TYR A 57 -14.87 -9.83 6.94
N GLY A 58 -15.04 -9.42 8.21
CA GLY A 58 -14.19 -8.42 8.84
C GLY A 58 -14.89 -7.67 9.98
N SER A 59 -14.38 -6.51 10.34
CA SER A 59 -15.04 -5.63 11.30
C SER A 59 -16.28 -4.97 10.69
N SER A 60 -17.33 -4.77 11.50
CA SER A 60 -18.53 -4.00 11.11
C SER A 60 -18.24 -2.54 10.69
N GLN A 61 -17.06 -2.01 11.03
CA GLN A 61 -16.58 -0.68 10.60
C GLN A 61 -15.45 -0.80 9.55
N SER A 62 -15.34 -1.94 8.88
CA SER A 62 -14.28 -2.17 7.88
C SER A 62 -14.47 -1.30 6.63
N ASN A 63 -13.37 -0.70 6.15
CA ASN A 63 -13.36 -0.04 4.84
C ASN A 63 -13.60 -1.03 3.68
N ALA A 64 -13.34 -2.33 3.90
CA ALA A 64 -13.66 -3.36 2.91
C ALA A 64 -15.17 -3.58 2.82
N LEU A 65 -15.88 -3.64 3.96
CA LEU A 65 -17.34 -3.71 3.99
C LEU A 65 -17.98 -2.57 3.18
N ALA A 66 -17.57 -1.33 3.44
CA ALA A 66 -18.08 -0.16 2.72
C ALA A 66 -17.81 -0.24 1.21
N ALA A 67 -16.59 -0.62 0.80
CA ALA A 67 -16.22 -0.70 -0.60
C ALA A 67 -16.94 -1.85 -1.33
N LEU A 68 -17.03 -3.02 -0.70
CA LEU A 68 -17.74 -4.19 -1.25
C LEU A 68 -19.24 -3.93 -1.39
N SER A 69 -19.86 -3.21 -0.43
CA SER A 69 -21.28 -2.87 -0.51
C SER A 69 -21.61 -1.99 -1.72
N VAL A 70 -20.74 -1.02 -2.02
CA VAL A 70 -20.89 -0.17 -3.21
C VAL A 70 -20.63 -0.97 -4.48
N PHE A 71 -19.58 -1.80 -4.51
CA PHE A 71 -19.26 -2.63 -5.65
C PHE A 71 -20.41 -3.59 -5.97
N ALA A 72 -20.97 -4.26 -4.97
CA ALA A 72 -22.11 -5.14 -5.12
C ALA A 72 -23.34 -4.40 -5.67
N ARG A 73 -23.73 -3.27 -5.03
CA ARG A 73 -24.89 -2.48 -5.45
C ARG A 73 -24.80 -2.02 -6.91
N ILE A 74 -23.63 -1.49 -7.33
CA ILE A 74 -23.47 -0.95 -8.69
C ILE A 74 -23.58 -2.02 -9.76
N ASN A 75 -23.18 -3.27 -9.43
CA ASN A 75 -23.16 -4.37 -10.39
C ASN A 75 -24.38 -5.32 -10.24
N GLY A 76 -25.33 -5.01 -9.35
CA GLY A 76 -26.51 -5.84 -9.11
C GLY A 76 -26.18 -7.16 -8.39
N PHE A 77 -25.09 -7.21 -7.63
CA PHE A 77 -24.69 -8.36 -6.82
C PHE A 77 -25.22 -8.24 -5.39
N ALA A 78 -25.40 -9.36 -4.70
CA ALA A 78 -25.69 -9.38 -3.28
C ALA A 78 -24.35 -9.40 -2.48
N LEU A 79 -24.28 -8.67 -1.37
CA LEU A 79 -23.17 -8.76 -0.42
C LEU A 79 -23.64 -9.37 0.89
N ILE A 80 -23.03 -10.50 1.28
CA ILE A 80 -23.13 -11.07 2.62
C ILE A 80 -21.78 -10.85 3.32
N PHE A 81 -21.83 -10.14 4.46
CA PHE A 81 -20.61 -9.77 5.19
C PHE A 81 -20.68 -10.24 6.64
N VAL A 82 -19.75 -11.14 7.00
CA VAL A 82 -19.68 -11.71 8.35
C VAL A 82 -18.81 -10.84 9.25
N CYS A 83 -19.33 -10.48 10.42
CA CYS A 83 -18.59 -9.73 11.44
C CYS A 83 -18.77 -10.36 12.82
N GLU A 84 -17.99 -9.90 13.80
CA GLU A 84 -18.26 -10.22 15.20
C GLU A 84 -19.54 -9.55 15.69
N LYS A 85 -19.98 -9.94 16.88
CA LYS A 85 -21.18 -9.38 17.51
C LYS A 85 -21.14 -7.85 17.50
N ILE A 86 -22.17 -7.24 16.94
CA ILE A 86 -22.35 -5.79 16.85
C ILE A 86 -22.98 -5.32 18.17
N SER A 87 -22.46 -4.22 18.74
CA SER A 87 -23.05 -3.66 19.95
C SER A 87 -24.47 -3.18 19.70
N ASN A 88 -25.33 -3.30 20.70
CA ASN A 88 -26.71 -2.81 20.60
C ASN A 88 -26.77 -1.31 20.27
N PHE A 89 -25.83 -0.53 20.83
CA PHE A 89 -25.71 0.89 20.50
C PHE A 89 -25.51 1.14 18.99
N LEU A 90 -24.59 0.40 18.36
CA LEU A 90 -24.32 0.56 16.92
C LEU A 90 -25.47 0.07 16.05
N LYS A 91 -26.23 -0.95 16.53
CA LYS A 91 -27.45 -1.41 15.83
C LYS A 91 -28.56 -0.37 15.87
N GLN A 92 -28.75 0.27 17.04
CA GLN A 92 -29.77 1.31 17.25
C GLN A 92 -29.36 2.65 16.62
N ASN A 93 -28.05 2.94 16.58
CA ASN A 93 -27.49 4.18 16.04
C ASN A 93 -26.43 3.86 14.97
N PRO A 94 -26.86 3.39 13.78
CA PRO A 94 -25.91 3.07 12.72
C PRO A 94 -25.09 4.28 12.29
N CYS A 95 -23.75 4.14 12.27
CA CYS A 95 -22.84 5.20 11.84
C CYS A 95 -21.65 4.64 11.06
N GLY A 96 -20.90 5.52 10.40
CA GLY A 96 -19.66 5.19 9.69
C GLY A 96 -19.85 4.17 8.56
N ASN A 97 -18.92 3.23 8.44
CA ASN A 97 -18.94 2.22 7.39
C ASN A 97 -20.08 1.21 7.55
N TYR A 98 -20.53 0.95 8.77
CA TYR A 98 -21.68 0.08 9.04
C TYR A 98 -22.97 0.65 8.45
N ALA A 99 -23.32 1.90 8.80
CA ALA A 99 -24.49 2.57 8.25
C ALA A 99 -24.44 2.65 6.72
N PHE A 100 -23.30 3.03 6.18
CA PHE A 100 -23.10 3.14 4.75
C PHE A 100 -23.30 1.81 4.01
N ALA A 101 -22.80 0.70 4.59
CA ALA A 101 -23.00 -0.61 3.99
C ALA A 101 -24.46 -1.07 3.99
N LEU A 102 -25.19 -0.81 5.08
CA LEU A 102 -26.63 -1.08 5.15
C LEU A 102 -27.41 -0.29 4.10
N GLN A 103 -27.09 1.00 3.93
CA GLN A 103 -27.69 1.85 2.88
C GLN A 103 -27.41 1.34 1.46
N ASN A 104 -26.33 0.62 1.25
CA ASN A 104 -26.00 -0.02 -0.02
C ASN A 104 -26.59 -1.45 -0.15
N GLY A 105 -27.42 -1.90 0.78
CA GLY A 105 -28.07 -3.20 0.73
C GLY A 105 -27.20 -4.38 1.17
N ALA A 106 -26.11 -4.14 1.91
CA ALA A 106 -25.30 -5.23 2.43
C ALA A 106 -26.05 -6.01 3.52
N GLN A 107 -26.07 -7.33 3.40
CA GLN A 107 -26.53 -8.24 4.45
C GLN A 107 -25.38 -8.49 5.41
N ILE A 108 -25.49 -7.99 6.64
CA ILE A 108 -24.47 -8.15 7.67
C ILE A 108 -24.87 -9.25 8.64
N VAL A 109 -24.02 -10.27 8.77
CA VAL A 109 -24.27 -11.48 9.59
C VAL A 109 -23.30 -11.52 10.75
N GLU A 110 -23.81 -11.71 11.96
CA GLU A 110 -22.97 -11.82 13.18
C GLU A 110 -22.47 -13.25 13.37
N ASN A 111 -21.17 -13.39 13.61
CA ASN A 111 -20.59 -14.68 13.99
C ASN A 111 -21.04 -15.07 15.42
N SER A 112 -21.82 -16.13 15.54
CA SER A 112 -22.35 -16.63 16.82
C SER A 112 -21.97 -18.07 17.12
N ARG A 113 -21.44 -18.83 16.16
CA ARG A 113 -21.28 -20.29 16.27
C ARG A 113 -19.92 -20.83 15.85
N PHE A 114 -19.14 -20.05 15.08
CA PHE A 114 -17.88 -20.52 14.50
C PHE A 114 -16.69 -19.97 15.28
N SER A 115 -15.56 -20.66 15.24
CA SER A 115 -14.32 -20.25 15.91
C SER A 115 -13.77 -18.96 15.33
N SER A 116 -14.11 -18.67 14.06
CA SER A 116 -13.68 -17.44 13.36
C SER A 116 -14.75 -16.93 12.36
N ARG A 117 -14.72 -15.63 12.12
CA ARG A 117 -15.54 -14.99 11.05
C ARG A 117 -15.28 -15.62 9.69
N ARG A 118 -14.03 -16.02 9.42
CA ARG A 118 -13.65 -16.66 8.17
C ARG A 118 -14.34 -18.01 7.98
N GLU A 119 -14.35 -18.85 9.00
CA GLU A 119 -15.05 -20.14 8.94
C GLU A 119 -16.54 -19.95 8.69
N MET A 120 -17.17 -19.03 9.42
CA MET A 120 -18.57 -18.73 9.18
C MET A 120 -18.82 -18.21 7.76
N ALA A 121 -17.98 -17.30 7.27
CA ALA A 121 -18.12 -16.79 5.90
C ALA A 121 -17.98 -17.90 4.86
N LEU A 122 -17.04 -18.83 5.04
CA LEU A 122 -16.88 -19.99 4.16
C LEU A 122 -18.09 -20.95 4.23
N SER A 123 -18.70 -21.13 5.40
CA SER A 123 -19.89 -21.98 5.53
C SER A 123 -21.13 -21.43 4.85
N LEU A 124 -21.15 -20.13 4.52
CA LEU A 124 -22.22 -19.47 3.78
C LEU A 124 -22.01 -19.49 2.26
N CYS A 125 -20.80 -19.87 1.80
CA CYS A 125 -20.47 -19.92 0.39
C CYS A 125 -21.13 -21.10 -0.32
N GLU A 126 -21.69 -20.84 -1.49
CA GLU A 126 -22.12 -21.80 -2.48
C GLU A 126 -21.16 -21.81 -3.66
N GLU A 127 -21.31 -22.79 -4.57
CA GLU A 127 -20.37 -23.02 -5.69
C GLU A 127 -20.16 -21.79 -6.59
N LYS A 128 -21.21 -20.99 -6.79
CA LYS A 128 -21.18 -19.81 -7.68
C LYS A 128 -20.75 -18.52 -6.99
N ASP A 129 -20.53 -18.53 -5.68
CA ASP A 129 -20.25 -17.33 -4.92
C ASP A 129 -18.80 -16.87 -5.10
N ILE A 130 -18.57 -15.58 -5.02
CA ILE A 130 -17.24 -15.02 -4.93
C ILE A 130 -16.89 -14.82 -3.45
N PHE A 131 -15.97 -15.62 -2.94
CA PHE A 131 -15.39 -15.41 -1.62
C PHE A 131 -14.24 -14.40 -1.68
N ILE A 132 -14.34 -13.34 -0.86
CA ILE A 132 -13.31 -12.30 -0.76
C ILE A 132 -12.76 -12.24 0.66
N GLU A 133 -11.46 -12.47 0.80
CA GLU A 133 -10.74 -12.45 2.08
C GLU A 133 -10.81 -11.08 2.78
N GLU A 134 -10.65 -11.05 4.12
CA GLU A 134 -10.68 -9.84 4.94
C GLU A 134 -9.80 -8.74 4.36
N GLY A 135 -10.37 -7.54 4.28
CA GLY A 135 -9.67 -6.37 3.75
C GLY A 135 -9.39 -6.41 2.24
N VAL A 136 -10.05 -7.33 1.51
CA VAL A 136 -9.78 -7.62 0.08
C VAL A 136 -8.30 -8.00 -0.09
N ALA A 137 -7.80 -8.88 0.79
CA ALA A 137 -6.43 -9.39 0.73
C ALA A 137 -6.38 -10.66 -0.11
N CYS A 138 -6.68 -10.56 -1.39
CA CYS A 138 -6.70 -11.64 -2.37
C CYS A 138 -5.68 -11.40 -3.48
N LYS A 139 -5.41 -12.43 -4.28
CA LYS A 139 -4.41 -12.39 -5.36
C LYS A 139 -4.78 -11.39 -6.46
N GLU A 140 -6.05 -11.22 -6.74
CA GLU A 140 -6.59 -10.31 -7.75
C GLU A 140 -6.28 -8.84 -7.42
N ALA A 141 -6.15 -8.51 -6.14
CA ALA A 141 -5.79 -7.16 -5.69
C ALA A 141 -4.44 -6.68 -6.23
N GLN A 142 -3.53 -7.58 -6.62
CA GLN A 142 -2.22 -7.23 -7.17
C GLN A 142 -2.31 -6.35 -8.42
N TRP A 143 -3.33 -6.50 -9.25
CA TRP A 143 -3.45 -5.78 -10.51
C TRP A 143 -3.62 -4.27 -10.34
N GLY A 144 -4.41 -3.85 -9.36
CA GLY A 144 -4.55 -2.42 -9.05
C GLY A 144 -3.28 -1.81 -8.45
N PHE A 145 -2.46 -2.61 -7.76
CA PHE A 145 -1.15 -2.13 -7.28
C PHE A 145 -0.08 -2.14 -8.37
N LYS A 146 -0.21 -2.99 -9.40
CA LYS A 146 0.57 -2.86 -10.62
C LYS A 146 0.26 -1.54 -11.32
N THR A 147 -1.02 -1.20 -11.49
CA THR A 147 -1.45 0.10 -12.02
C THR A 147 -0.87 1.25 -11.20
N LEU A 148 -0.94 1.19 -9.86
CA LEU A 148 -0.36 2.23 -8.98
C LEU A 148 1.16 2.33 -9.14
N ALA A 149 1.88 1.22 -9.22
CA ALA A 149 3.34 1.22 -9.42
C ALA A 149 3.72 1.87 -10.76
N ASP A 150 2.99 1.55 -11.83
CA ASP A 150 3.20 2.13 -13.16
C ASP A 150 2.92 3.65 -13.15
N GLU A 151 1.85 4.10 -12.47
CA GLU A 151 1.57 5.53 -12.28
C GLU A 151 2.70 6.25 -11.53
N ILE A 152 3.13 5.71 -10.39
CA ILE A 152 4.22 6.31 -9.60
C ILE A 152 5.50 6.39 -10.44
N LYS A 153 5.79 5.37 -11.22
CA LYS A 153 6.95 5.35 -12.13
C LYS A 153 6.87 6.47 -13.17
N MET A 154 5.72 6.67 -13.81
CA MET A 154 5.51 7.76 -14.78
C MET A 154 5.66 9.12 -14.12
N GLN A 155 4.93 9.36 -13.02
CA GLN A 155 4.98 10.63 -12.29
C GLN A 155 6.37 10.93 -11.71
N SER A 156 7.10 9.90 -11.26
CA SER A 156 8.50 10.04 -10.82
C SER A 156 9.43 10.54 -11.94
N LYS A 157 9.22 10.07 -13.18
CA LYS A 157 9.97 10.52 -14.35
C LYS A 157 9.63 11.98 -14.72
N GLU A 158 8.34 12.31 -14.75
CA GLU A 158 7.85 13.68 -15.03
C GLU A 158 8.41 14.67 -14.01
N MET A 159 8.38 14.31 -12.73
CA MET A 159 8.92 15.12 -11.63
C MET A 159 10.44 15.09 -11.53
N LYS A 160 11.14 14.28 -12.34
CA LYS A 160 12.59 14.01 -12.27
C LYS A 160 13.04 13.66 -10.85
N ARG A 161 12.25 12.86 -10.13
CA ARG A 161 12.45 12.58 -8.70
C ARG A 161 12.24 11.11 -8.36
N LYS A 162 13.16 10.53 -7.59
CA LYS A 162 13.01 9.19 -7.02
C LYS A 162 12.44 9.28 -5.61
N PHE A 163 11.60 8.30 -5.26
CA PHE A 163 10.91 8.25 -3.98
C PHE A 163 11.33 7.05 -3.13
N ASP A 164 11.16 7.19 -1.83
CA ASP A 164 10.94 6.12 -0.88
C ASP A 164 9.44 6.09 -0.58
N ILE A 165 8.76 5.00 -0.92
CA ILE A 165 7.31 4.92 -0.77
C ILE A 165 6.97 4.49 0.65
N PHE A 166 6.02 5.16 1.30
CA PHE A 166 5.55 4.81 2.63
C PHE A 166 4.03 4.67 2.66
N LEU A 167 3.52 3.61 3.31
CA LEU A 167 2.10 3.43 3.57
C LEU A 167 1.86 2.57 4.81
N PRO A 168 0.88 2.91 5.68
CA PRO A 168 0.51 2.08 6.82
C PRO A 168 -0.23 0.81 6.38
N ALA A 169 -0.10 -0.28 7.14
CA ALA A 169 -0.67 -1.57 6.78
C ALA A 169 -1.56 -2.17 7.86
N GLY A 170 -2.74 -2.67 7.44
CA GLY A 170 -3.56 -3.60 8.21
C GLY A 170 -3.18 -5.05 7.87
N THR A 171 -3.67 -5.59 6.77
CA THR A 171 -3.36 -6.94 6.26
C THR A 171 -2.05 -7.02 5.47
N GLY A 172 -1.42 -5.90 5.14
CA GLY A 172 -0.18 -5.85 4.39
C GLY A 172 -0.29 -6.00 2.87
N ALA A 173 -1.40 -6.46 2.32
CA ALA A 173 -1.56 -6.72 0.89
C ALA A 173 -1.24 -5.51 0.00
N SER A 174 -1.63 -4.29 0.41
CA SER A 174 -1.34 -3.06 -0.33
C SER A 174 0.17 -2.81 -0.46
N ALA A 175 0.89 -2.89 0.66
CA ALA A 175 2.34 -2.65 0.68
C ALA A 175 3.10 -3.75 -0.08
N LEU A 176 2.70 -5.01 0.11
CA LEU A 176 3.29 -6.17 -0.55
C LEU A 176 3.18 -6.07 -2.07
N TYR A 177 1.95 -5.88 -2.59
CA TYR A 177 1.74 -5.83 -4.02
C TYR A 177 2.33 -4.57 -4.66
N LEU A 178 2.32 -3.44 -3.95
CA LEU A 178 3.03 -2.26 -4.43
C LEU A 178 4.54 -2.52 -4.51
N ALA A 179 5.15 -3.16 -3.51
CA ALA A 179 6.56 -3.54 -3.55
C ALA A 179 6.87 -4.54 -4.67
N LYS A 180 5.96 -5.48 -4.95
CA LYS A 180 6.12 -6.49 -6.01
C LYS A 180 6.33 -5.87 -7.39
N PHE A 181 5.65 -4.77 -7.69
CA PHE A 181 5.69 -4.13 -9.01
C PHE A 181 6.49 -2.82 -9.07
N SER A 182 6.84 -2.27 -7.91
CA SER A 182 7.55 -0.99 -7.83
C SER A 182 9.06 -1.16 -8.07
N GLU A 183 9.66 -0.19 -8.77
CA GLU A 183 11.11 -0.03 -8.82
C GLU A 183 11.67 0.75 -7.62
N PHE A 184 10.80 1.23 -6.74
CA PHE A 184 11.15 1.99 -5.53
C PHE A 184 11.05 1.11 -4.30
N ARG A 185 11.81 1.46 -3.26
CA ARG A 185 11.70 0.83 -1.94
C ARG A 185 10.35 1.16 -1.32
N VAL A 186 9.71 0.18 -0.72
CA VAL A 186 8.44 0.34 -0.03
C VAL A 186 8.63 0.14 1.46
N PHE A 187 8.23 1.11 2.24
CA PHE A 187 8.23 1.11 3.69
C PHE A 187 6.81 1.04 4.21
N THR A 188 6.62 0.29 5.26
CA THR A 188 5.31 0.13 5.91
C THR A 188 5.46 -0.02 7.43
N CYS A 189 4.38 0.11 8.16
CA CYS A 189 4.30 -0.21 9.58
C CYS A 189 3.03 -0.98 9.91
N ALA A 190 3.07 -1.78 10.97
CA ALA A 190 1.91 -2.54 11.42
C ALA A 190 0.92 -1.64 12.16
N CYS A 191 -0.30 -1.50 11.63
CA CYS A 191 -1.43 -0.88 12.34
C CYS A 191 -2.29 -1.90 13.07
N VAL A 192 -2.20 -3.18 12.68
CA VAL A 192 -2.89 -4.32 13.29
C VAL A 192 -1.86 -5.36 13.69
N GLY A 193 -1.94 -5.86 14.91
CA GLY A 193 -0.98 -6.83 15.43
C GLY A 193 0.40 -6.21 15.70
N ASP A 194 1.43 -6.95 15.32
CA ASP A 194 2.84 -6.53 15.36
C ASP A 194 3.52 -6.76 14.01
N GLU A 195 4.80 -6.41 13.91
CA GLU A 195 5.59 -6.54 12.69
C GLU A 195 5.71 -8.00 12.23
N GLY A 196 5.82 -8.94 13.17
CA GLY A 196 5.86 -10.38 12.89
C GLY A 196 4.53 -10.90 12.35
N TYR A 197 3.42 -10.45 12.94
CA TYR A 197 2.08 -10.75 12.43
C TYR A 197 1.90 -10.21 11.00
N LEU A 198 2.26 -8.96 10.77
CA LEU A 198 2.17 -8.34 9.45
C LEU A 198 3.00 -9.09 8.41
N LYS A 199 4.24 -9.49 8.77
CA LYS A 199 5.10 -10.29 7.89
C LYS A 199 4.44 -11.64 7.54
N ARG A 200 3.85 -12.35 8.52
CA ARG A 200 3.12 -13.62 8.25
C ARG A 200 1.94 -13.43 7.30
N GLN A 201 1.15 -12.35 7.48
CA GLN A 201 0.04 -12.04 6.57
C GLN A 201 0.51 -11.79 5.13
N MET A 202 1.61 -11.07 4.96
CA MET A 202 2.20 -10.84 3.64
C MET A 202 2.74 -12.12 3.01
N LEU A 203 3.46 -12.96 3.78
CA LEU A 203 4.00 -14.22 3.29
C LEU A 203 2.91 -15.26 2.97
N ALA A 204 1.73 -15.17 3.57
CA ALA A 204 0.58 -15.98 3.17
C ALA A 204 0.08 -15.65 1.75
N LEU A 205 0.29 -14.40 1.27
CA LEU A 205 -0.05 -13.98 -0.08
C LEU A 205 1.07 -14.26 -1.09
N GLU A 206 2.33 -14.07 -0.68
CA GLU A 206 3.53 -14.25 -1.51
C GLU A 206 4.63 -14.93 -0.67
N PRO A 207 4.67 -16.27 -0.61
CA PRO A 207 5.52 -17.02 0.35
C PRO A 207 7.03 -16.74 0.23
N ASN A 208 7.51 -16.44 -0.96
CA ASN A 208 8.94 -16.25 -1.24
C ASN A 208 9.37 -14.77 -1.34
N PHE A 209 8.52 -13.84 -0.87
CA PHE A 209 8.84 -12.42 -0.97
C PHE A 209 9.85 -12.00 0.10
N ASP A 210 10.87 -11.23 -0.27
CA ASP A 210 11.88 -10.73 0.68
C ASP A 210 11.30 -9.56 1.49
N ILE A 211 10.98 -9.83 2.77
CA ILE A 211 10.40 -8.87 3.70
C ILE A 211 11.35 -8.69 4.88
N LYS A 212 11.86 -7.47 5.05
CA LYS A 212 12.74 -7.10 6.16
C LYS A 212 11.99 -6.37 7.25
N ILE A 213 12.15 -6.84 8.50
CA ILE A 213 11.68 -6.11 9.69
C ILE A 213 12.82 -5.24 10.18
N ILE A 214 12.52 -4.00 10.48
CA ILE A 214 13.47 -3.01 10.98
C ILE A 214 13.11 -2.66 12.41
N ASP A 215 13.86 -3.20 13.36
CA ASP A 215 13.62 -2.98 14.78
C ASP A 215 14.18 -1.66 15.29
N LYS A 216 15.32 -1.23 14.76
CA LYS A 216 16.03 -0.03 15.19
C LYS A 216 16.36 0.88 14.00
N LYS A 217 16.47 2.18 14.27
CA LYS A 217 16.92 3.16 13.28
C LYS A 217 18.32 2.85 12.72
N SER A 218 19.23 2.32 13.57
CA SER A 218 20.56 1.91 13.16
C SER A 218 20.55 0.89 12.04
N ASP A 219 19.68 -0.13 12.16
CA ASP A 219 19.58 -1.22 11.19
C ASP A 219 19.13 -0.70 9.82
N LEU A 220 18.17 0.24 9.82
CA LEU A 220 17.74 0.88 8.59
C LEU A 220 18.82 1.76 7.98
N ARG A 221 19.58 2.51 8.80
CA ARG A 221 20.73 3.31 8.34
C ARG A 221 21.78 2.44 7.67
N GLU A 222 22.09 1.29 8.27
CA GLU A 222 23.05 0.34 7.72
C GLU A 222 22.58 -0.23 6.37
N ILE A 223 21.33 -0.65 6.27
CA ILE A 223 20.75 -1.20 5.03
C ILE A 223 20.67 -0.15 3.92
N LEU A 224 20.31 1.08 4.26
CA LEU A 224 20.16 2.17 3.29
C LEU A 224 21.48 2.88 3.00
N SER A 225 22.49 2.67 3.85
CA SER A 225 23.81 3.22 3.62
C SER A 225 24.44 2.52 2.42
N PRO A 226 24.96 3.28 1.46
CA PRO A 226 25.73 2.70 0.38
C PRO A 226 27.09 2.15 0.85
N ILE A 227 27.41 2.23 2.14
CA ILE A 227 28.65 1.79 2.79
C ILE A 227 28.80 0.25 2.86
N ALA A 228 27.87 -0.51 2.35
CA ALA A 228 28.21 -1.85 1.87
C ALA A 228 29.31 -1.85 0.79
N LEU A 229 29.84 -0.68 0.42
CA LEU A 229 30.98 -0.45 -0.45
C LEU A 229 32.24 -0.17 0.37
N ASN A 230 32.92 -1.23 0.83
CA ASN A 230 34.37 -1.30 1.08
C ASN A 230 35.14 -0.03 1.58
N LEU A 231 34.51 0.86 2.33
CA LEU A 231 35.22 1.89 3.07
C LEU A 231 35.62 1.32 4.44
N PRO A 232 36.84 1.55 4.88
CA PRO A 232 37.27 1.08 6.19
C PRO A 232 36.32 1.60 7.28
N PRO A 233 35.92 0.78 8.26
CA PRO A 233 34.96 1.13 9.32
C PRO A 233 35.31 2.40 10.09
N PHE A 234 36.57 2.74 10.15
CA PHE A 234 37.12 3.94 10.78
C PHE A 234 36.65 5.24 10.10
N PHE A 235 36.57 5.29 8.77
CA PHE A 235 36.19 6.49 8.02
C PHE A 235 34.71 6.81 8.18
N ALA A 236 33.85 5.79 8.16
CA ALA A 236 32.41 5.94 8.34
C ALA A 236 32.04 6.44 9.74
N LYS A 237 32.78 6.02 10.75
CA LYS A 237 32.54 6.38 12.15
C LYS A 237 33.03 7.80 12.49
N LYS A 238 34.09 8.27 11.85
CA LYS A 238 34.70 9.57 12.15
C LYS A 238 34.14 10.74 11.36
N TYR A 239 33.60 10.50 10.15
CA TYR A 239 33.12 11.54 9.26
C TYR A 239 31.78 11.14 8.56
N PRO A 240 30.69 10.98 9.30
CA PRO A 240 29.45 10.44 8.74
C PRO A 240 28.83 11.32 7.63
N ASN A 241 28.94 12.64 7.75
CA ASN A 241 28.41 13.56 6.75
C ASN A 241 29.29 13.68 5.48
N LEU A 242 30.60 13.56 5.63
CA LEU A 242 31.54 13.57 4.52
C LEU A 242 31.46 12.27 3.70
N ALA A 243 31.31 11.14 4.39
CA ALA A 243 31.08 9.85 3.76
C ALA A 243 29.76 9.83 2.97
N LEU A 244 28.70 10.45 3.51
CA LEU A 244 27.40 10.56 2.85
C LEU A 244 27.48 11.42 1.58
N ASN A 245 28.16 12.58 1.64
CA ASN A 245 28.34 13.49 0.50
C ASN A 245 29.23 12.89 -0.60
N LEU A 246 30.33 12.27 -0.21
CA LEU A 246 31.23 11.57 -1.17
C LEU A 246 30.51 10.43 -1.89
N LEU A 247 29.63 9.77 -1.22
CA LEU A 247 28.84 8.67 -1.70
C LEU A 247 27.74 9.10 -2.67
N THR A 248 27.07 10.24 -2.41
CA THR A 248 26.11 10.83 -3.34
C THR A 248 26.80 11.24 -4.63
N PHE A 249 28.03 11.77 -4.53
CA PHE A 249 28.86 12.11 -5.67
C PHE A 249 29.32 10.87 -6.46
N LEU A 250 29.78 9.81 -5.80
CA LEU A 250 30.21 8.56 -6.44
C LEU A 250 29.06 7.76 -7.05
N GLN A 251 27.83 7.84 -6.50
CA GLN A 251 26.66 7.25 -7.12
C GLN A 251 26.27 7.98 -8.39
N GLY A 252 26.31 9.31 -8.41
CA GLY A 252 26.12 10.11 -9.63
C GLY A 252 27.16 9.75 -10.71
N ALA A 253 28.42 9.64 -10.33
CA ALA A 253 29.51 9.26 -11.24
C ALA A 253 29.36 7.83 -11.78
N LYS A 254 28.98 6.85 -10.92
CA LYS A 254 28.75 5.45 -11.36
C LYS A 254 27.55 5.32 -12.30
N THR A 255 26.49 6.06 -12.07
CA THR A 255 25.30 6.08 -12.96
C THR A 255 25.70 6.63 -14.33
N CYS A 256 26.48 7.71 -14.37
CA CYS A 256 26.99 8.31 -15.60
C CYS A 256 27.95 7.34 -16.34
N PHE A 257 28.83 6.67 -15.63
CA PHE A 257 29.76 5.69 -16.23
C PHE A 257 29.05 4.43 -16.75
N PHE A 258 27.98 3.99 -16.07
CA PHE A 258 27.17 2.86 -16.49
C PHE A 258 26.32 3.20 -17.75
N GLU A 259 25.76 4.41 -17.82
CA GLU A 259 25.06 4.89 -19.02
C GLU A 259 26.01 5.05 -20.22
N LEU A 260 27.22 5.56 -19.99
CA LEU A 260 28.27 5.68 -21.03
C LEU A 260 28.68 4.29 -21.55
N LYS A 261 28.90 3.32 -20.66
CA LYS A 261 29.23 1.93 -21.00
C LYS A 261 28.11 1.26 -21.80
N ASN A 262 26.86 1.50 -21.43
CA ASN A 262 25.69 0.96 -22.15
C ASN A 262 25.48 1.63 -23.52
N SER A 263 25.78 2.93 -23.65
CA SER A 263 25.79 3.64 -24.93
C SER A 263 26.84 3.08 -25.86
N LEU A 264 28.07 2.85 -25.37
CA LEU A 264 29.14 2.24 -26.14
C LEU A 264 28.82 0.80 -26.57
N LEU A 265 28.17 0.00 -25.71
CA LEU A 265 27.69 -1.34 -26.04
C LEU A 265 26.59 -1.33 -27.10
N ARG A 266 25.68 -0.34 -27.07
CA ARG A 266 24.65 -0.17 -28.11
C ARG A 266 25.25 0.18 -29.46
N VAL A 267 26.22 1.09 -29.50
CA VAL A 267 26.97 1.46 -30.72
C VAL A 267 27.73 0.25 -31.27
N LYS A 268 28.41 -0.52 -30.42
CA LYS A 268 29.10 -1.76 -30.82
C LYS A 268 28.15 -2.82 -31.38
N ASN A 269 26.99 -3.00 -30.75
CA ASN A 269 25.98 -3.97 -31.21
C ASN A 269 25.26 -3.51 -32.50
N SER A 270 25.07 -2.19 -32.73
CA SER A 270 24.53 -1.67 -33.99
C SER A 270 25.51 -1.85 -35.13
N LEU A 271 26.81 -1.66 -34.90
CA LEU A 271 27.87 -1.90 -35.88
C LEU A 271 28.01 -3.41 -36.24
N LEU A 272 27.78 -4.29 -35.27
CA LEU A 272 27.80 -5.76 -35.50
C LEU A 272 26.54 -6.24 -36.26
N ARG A 273 25.39 -5.58 -36.07
CA ARG A 273 24.15 -5.89 -36.80
C ARG A 273 24.16 -5.41 -38.25
N ALA A 274 24.91 -4.36 -38.57
CA ALA A 274 25.06 -3.85 -39.93
C ALA A 274 25.84 -4.80 -40.87
N LYS A 275 26.51 -5.81 -40.33
CA LYS A 275 27.33 -6.80 -41.11
C LYS A 275 26.64 -8.11 -41.42
N LYS A 276 25.38 -8.33 -41.07
CA LYS A 276 24.62 -9.57 -41.40
C LYS A 276 23.18 -9.27 -41.77
N SER A 277 22.89 -9.32 -43.06
CA SER A 277 21.59 -9.55 -43.67
C SER A 277 21.78 -10.73 -44.64
N PRO A 278 20.77 -11.57 -45.03
CA PRO A 278 19.35 -11.25 -45.18
C PRO A 278 18.37 -12.36 -44.72
N PHE A 279 17.10 -11.98 -44.59
CA PHE A 279 15.83 -12.71 -44.75
C PHE A 279 15.65 -14.12 -44.17
N GLN A 280 14.75 -14.24 -43.18
CA GLN A 280 13.65 -15.22 -43.22
C GLN A 280 12.54 -14.86 -42.23
N THR A 281 11.35 -14.64 -42.79
CA THR A 281 10.08 -14.52 -42.06
C THR A 281 9.63 -15.87 -41.56
N LYS A 282 9.34 -16.03 -40.27
CA LYS A 282 8.39 -17.01 -39.76
C LYS A 282 7.84 -16.59 -38.38
N ASN A 283 6.53 -16.46 -38.35
CA ASN A 283 5.56 -16.61 -37.26
C ASN A 283 6.00 -16.33 -35.84
N LEU A 284 5.44 -15.24 -35.31
CA LEU A 284 5.52 -14.86 -33.90
C LEU A 284 4.12 -14.74 -33.31
N LEU A 285 3.75 -15.80 -32.60
CA LEU A 285 2.94 -15.66 -31.38
C LEU A 285 3.94 -15.76 -30.24
N GLU A 286 4.53 -14.64 -29.85
CA GLU A 286 5.41 -14.57 -28.67
C GLU A 286 4.65 -13.97 -27.50
N ASN A 287 4.64 -14.76 -26.44
CA ASN A 287 4.28 -14.41 -25.07
C ASN A 287 5.07 -13.16 -24.63
N PRO A 288 4.45 -12.07 -24.10
CA PRO A 288 5.16 -10.86 -23.73
C PRO A 288 6.01 -10.96 -22.45
N ALA A 289 6.39 -12.18 -22.03
CA ALA A 289 7.11 -12.43 -20.78
C ALA A 289 8.65 -12.37 -20.88
N ASN A 290 9.25 -12.33 -22.07
CA ASN A 290 10.70 -12.43 -22.24
C ASN A 290 11.32 -11.23 -22.98
N SER A 291 11.27 -10.04 -22.38
CA SER A 291 12.16 -8.95 -22.73
C SER A 291 13.39 -8.98 -21.81
N PRO A 292 14.64 -8.91 -22.29
CA PRO A 292 15.82 -8.87 -21.43
C PRO A 292 15.87 -7.54 -20.70
N LEU A 293 15.35 -7.53 -19.49
CA LEU A 293 15.33 -6.38 -18.60
C LEU A 293 16.67 -6.30 -17.86
N CYS A 294 17.23 -5.07 -17.84
CA CYS A 294 18.20 -4.57 -16.88
C CYS A 294 18.08 -5.30 -15.52
N PRO A 295 19.17 -5.63 -14.80
CA PRO A 295 19.08 -6.32 -13.52
C PRO A 295 18.13 -5.52 -12.62
N LYS A 296 16.90 -5.99 -12.51
CA LYS A 296 15.89 -5.40 -11.62
C LYS A 296 16.42 -5.58 -10.21
N GLN A 297 16.63 -4.48 -9.50
CA GLN A 297 16.74 -4.57 -8.05
C GLN A 297 15.60 -5.45 -7.54
N LYS A 298 15.94 -6.49 -6.75
CA LYS A 298 14.90 -7.33 -6.14
C LYS A 298 13.91 -6.41 -5.43
N PRO A 299 12.61 -6.63 -5.58
CA PRO A 299 11.61 -5.84 -4.87
C PRO A 299 11.94 -5.79 -3.39
N GLN A 300 11.94 -4.60 -2.80
CA GLN A 300 12.32 -4.42 -1.40
C GLN A 300 11.16 -3.85 -0.62
N ILE A 301 10.77 -4.55 0.43
CA ILE A 301 9.79 -4.08 1.40
C ILE A 301 10.37 -4.11 2.82
N PHE A 302 10.17 -3.03 3.54
CA PHE A 302 10.66 -2.84 4.89
C PHE A 302 9.49 -2.57 5.84
N ILE A 303 9.31 -3.42 6.83
CA ILE A 303 8.36 -3.21 7.92
C ILE A 303 9.11 -2.47 9.03
N LEU A 304 8.77 -1.20 9.22
CA LEU A 304 9.36 -0.37 10.26
C LEU A 304 8.61 -0.58 11.58
N LYS A 305 9.36 -0.82 12.65
CA LYS A 305 8.79 -0.89 13.99
C LYS A 305 8.23 0.46 14.41
N THR A 306 7.01 0.46 14.89
CA THR A 306 6.39 1.68 15.40
C THR A 306 7.13 2.18 16.65
N PRO A 307 7.27 3.51 16.86
CA PRO A 307 7.95 4.06 18.04
C PRO A 307 7.34 3.60 19.36
N ARG A 308 6.07 3.24 19.33
CA ARG A 308 5.29 2.71 20.45
C ARG A 308 4.24 1.74 19.90
N LYS A 309 3.90 0.69 20.65
CA LYS A 309 2.79 -0.20 20.32
C LYS A 309 1.45 0.50 20.52
N PHE A 310 0.63 0.50 19.47
CA PHE A 310 -0.76 0.95 19.48
C PHE A 310 -1.69 -0.24 19.27
N HIS A 311 -2.73 -0.34 20.08
CA HIS A 311 -3.79 -1.31 19.84
C HIS A 311 -4.77 -0.75 18.81
N PHE A 312 -5.09 -1.56 17.83
CA PHE A 312 -5.98 -1.16 16.73
C PHE A 312 -7.32 -0.62 17.24
N ALA A 313 -7.77 0.48 16.69
CA ALA A 313 -9.02 1.16 17.04
C ALA A 313 -9.17 1.62 18.50
N LYS A 314 -8.11 1.57 19.32
CA LYS A 314 -8.10 2.18 20.65
C LYS A 314 -7.75 3.65 20.53
N PRO A 315 -8.49 4.56 21.19
CA PRO A 315 -8.15 5.98 21.23
C PRO A 315 -6.84 6.25 21.99
N TYR A 316 -5.97 7.07 21.40
CA TYR A 316 -4.72 7.57 22.01
C TYR A 316 -4.54 9.06 21.69
N LYS A 317 -4.24 9.88 22.69
CA LYS A 317 -4.03 11.33 22.52
C LYS A 317 -3.00 11.65 21.44
N GLU A 318 -1.92 10.87 21.37
CA GLU A 318 -0.85 11.07 20.39
C GLU A 318 -1.31 10.83 18.95
N LEU A 319 -2.23 9.88 18.71
CA LEU A 319 -2.77 9.61 17.37
C LEU A 319 -3.78 10.70 16.96
N LEU A 320 -4.57 11.19 17.90
CA LEU A 320 -5.47 12.32 17.65
C LEU A 320 -4.67 13.59 17.35
N SER A 321 -3.63 13.88 18.15
CA SER A 321 -2.80 15.05 17.96
C SER A 321 -2.11 15.08 16.59
N ILE A 322 -1.54 13.96 16.12
CA ILE A 322 -0.91 13.94 14.78
C ILE A 322 -1.95 14.05 13.67
N TYR A 323 -3.14 13.47 13.84
CA TYR A 323 -4.25 13.60 12.90
C TYR A 323 -4.69 15.06 12.75
N GLN A 324 -4.86 15.77 13.87
CA GLN A 324 -5.25 17.18 13.89
C GLN A 324 -4.19 18.08 13.23
N ARG A 325 -2.91 17.91 13.61
CA ARG A 325 -1.81 18.65 12.95
C ARG A 325 -1.68 18.36 11.47
N ALA A 326 -1.88 17.08 11.06
CA ALA A 326 -1.83 16.74 9.65
C ALA A 326 -2.97 17.43 8.88
N LEU A 327 -4.18 17.45 9.41
CA LEU A 327 -5.31 18.16 8.82
C LEU A 327 -5.03 19.68 8.74
N GLU A 328 -4.56 20.29 9.84
CA GLU A 328 -4.26 21.72 9.92
C GLU A 328 -3.15 22.13 8.95
N GLN A 329 -2.03 21.40 8.92
CA GLN A 329 -0.84 21.80 8.17
C GLN A 329 -0.91 21.42 6.68
N THR A 330 -1.69 20.40 6.31
CA THR A 330 -1.76 19.92 4.93
C THR A 330 -3.11 20.20 4.24
N GLY A 331 -4.16 20.52 4.99
CA GLY A 331 -5.54 20.61 4.51
C GLY A 331 -6.12 19.27 4.07
N ILE A 332 -5.46 18.14 4.40
CA ILE A 332 -5.86 16.80 3.98
C ILE A 332 -6.36 16.02 5.20
N GLU A 333 -7.57 15.47 5.10
CA GLU A 333 -8.08 14.56 6.12
C GLU A 333 -7.49 13.17 5.92
N PHE A 334 -6.75 12.69 6.90
CA PHE A 334 -6.18 11.35 6.95
C PHE A 334 -7.06 10.37 7.73
N SER A 335 -6.88 9.07 7.51
CA SER A 335 -7.55 8.06 8.31
C SER A 335 -6.96 8.01 9.72
N LEU A 336 -7.73 8.41 10.71
CA LEU A 336 -7.31 8.36 12.13
C LEU A 336 -6.95 6.93 12.58
N LEU A 337 -7.58 5.92 11.94
CA LEU A 337 -7.38 4.51 12.27
C LEU A 337 -6.01 3.96 11.81
N TYR A 338 -5.52 4.40 10.66
CA TYR A 338 -4.29 3.90 10.03
C TYR A 338 -3.21 4.96 9.93
N ASP A 339 -3.56 6.14 9.43
CA ASP A 339 -2.58 7.17 9.13
C ASP A 339 -2.04 7.85 10.39
N GLY A 340 -2.77 7.83 11.51
CA GLY A 340 -2.24 8.28 12.79
C GLY A 340 -0.97 7.51 13.19
N VAL A 341 -0.99 6.18 13.05
CA VAL A 341 0.20 5.33 13.27
C VAL A 341 1.22 5.52 12.15
N GLY A 342 0.77 5.56 10.89
CA GLY A 342 1.62 5.70 9.72
C GLY A 342 2.43 6.98 9.71
N LEU A 343 1.79 8.14 9.86
CA LEU A 343 2.44 9.45 9.88
C LEU A 343 3.42 9.57 11.06
N ARG A 344 3.02 9.09 12.24
CA ARG A 344 3.91 9.07 13.41
C ARG A 344 5.16 8.22 13.15
N THR A 345 5.00 7.06 12.54
CA THR A 345 6.13 6.18 12.20
C THR A 345 7.01 6.82 11.12
N MET A 346 6.42 7.36 10.06
CA MET A 346 7.16 8.08 9.02
C MET A 346 8.00 9.22 9.60
N LEU A 347 7.40 10.07 10.43
CA LEU A 347 8.12 11.18 11.08
C LEU A 347 9.20 10.71 12.04
N PHE A 348 8.99 9.60 12.75
CA PHE A 348 10.03 9.02 13.61
C PHE A 348 11.26 8.60 12.82
N TYR A 349 11.10 8.07 11.60
CA TYR A 349 12.20 7.64 10.73
C TYR A 349 12.64 8.70 9.70
N ARG A 350 12.13 9.95 9.77
CA ARG A 350 12.34 10.99 8.76
C ARG A 350 13.82 11.30 8.44
N ASP A 351 14.71 11.15 9.41
CA ASP A 351 16.14 11.41 9.30
C ASP A 351 16.94 10.28 8.61
N ILE A 352 16.27 9.17 8.26
CA ILE A 352 16.90 8.00 7.68
C ILE A 352 16.56 7.82 6.20
N PHE A 353 15.43 8.34 5.75
CA PHE A 353 15.08 8.26 4.34
C PHE A 353 16.11 8.98 3.48
N THR A 354 16.68 8.27 2.51
CA THR A 354 17.71 8.81 1.61
C THR A 354 17.12 9.44 0.35
N ARG A 355 15.81 9.29 0.15
CA ARG A 355 15.03 9.91 -0.93
C ARG A 355 13.84 10.63 -0.32
N LYS A 356 13.20 11.50 -1.12
CA LYS A 356 11.92 12.10 -0.69
C LYS A 356 10.87 11.01 -0.48
N VAL A 357 10.15 11.11 0.62
CA VAL A 357 9.09 10.15 0.93
C VAL A 357 7.85 10.45 0.07
N LEU A 358 7.31 9.41 -0.54
CA LEU A 358 5.98 9.41 -1.14
C LEU A 358 5.03 8.62 -0.25
N TYR A 359 4.23 9.31 0.52
CA TYR A 359 3.19 8.72 1.37
C TYR A 359 1.97 8.37 0.52
N ILE A 360 1.53 7.11 0.54
CA ILE A 360 0.31 6.71 -0.14
C ILE A 360 -0.88 6.93 0.79
N HIS A 361 -1.68 7.94 0.50
CA HIS A 361 -2.94 8.17 1.22
C HIS A 361 -4.00 7.17 0.76
N GLN A 362 -4.25 6.17 1.60
CA GLN A 362 -5.07 5.01 1.26
C GLN A 362 -6.58 5.25 1.43
N GLY A 363 -7.01 6.47 1.74
CA GLY A 363 -8.41 6.81 2.01
C GLY A 363 -8.92 6.20 3.32
N GLY A 364 -10.22 5.91 3.38
CA GLY A 364 -10.84 5.29 4.56
C GLY A 364 -11.20 6.28 5.66
N THR A 365 -11.31 7.55 5.35
CA THR A 365 -11.64 8.64 6.29
C THR A 365 -13.07 8.55 6.83
N ARG A 366 -14.00 7.91 6.09
CA ARG A 366 -15.37 7.67 6.61
C ARG A 366 -15.37 6.97 7.97
N GLY A 367 -14.40 6.11 8.24
CA GLY A 367 -14.22 5.45 9.54
C GLY A 367 -13.87 6.41 10.68
N ASN A 368 -13.42 7.63 10.38
CA ASN A 368 -13.06 8.63 11.39
C ASN A 368 -14.27 9.00 12.24
N ALA A 369 -15.48 9.13 11.66
CA ALA A 369 -16.68 9.50 12.40
C ALA A 369 -16.91 8.56 13.60
N SER A 370 -16.89 7.24 13.37
CA SER A 370 -17.09 6.26 14.44
C SER A 370 -15.95 6.22 15.46
N LEU A 371 -14.73 6.54 15.03
CA LEU A 371 -13.57 6.58 15.93
C LEU A 371 -13.55 7.86 16.77
N LEU A 372 -13.90 9.01 16.20
CA LEU A 372 -14.02 10.28 16.92
C LEU A 372 -15.07 10.20 18.02
N GLU A 373 -16.19 9.51 17.82
CA GLU A 373 -17.15 9.25 18.90
C GLU A 373 -16.53 8.47 20.07
N ARG A 374 -15.63 7.52 19.80
CA ARG A 374 -14.87 6.82 20.86
C ARG A 374 -13.90 7.75 21.59
N TYR A 375 -13.29 8.74 20.91
CA TYR A 375 -12.46 9.75 21.54
C TYR A 375 -13.28 10.64 22.45
N LYS A 376 -14.46 11.10 22.02
CA LYS A 376 -15.41 11.86 22.85
C LYS A 376 -15.80 11.07 24.09
N PHE A 377 -16.23 9.83 23.91
CA PHE A 377 -16.61 8.95 25.02
C PHE A 377 -15.49 8.74 26.05
N LYS A 378 -14.24 8.80 25.62
CA LYS A 378 -13.05 8.70 26.48
C LYS A 378 -12.55 10.04 27.01
N HIS A 379 -13.27 11.15 26.78
CA HIS A 379 -12.86 12.51 27.15
C HIS A 379 -11.45 12.86 26.64
N LEU A 380 -11.15 12.50 25.39
CA LEU A 380 -9.87 12.74 24.72
C LEU A 380 -9.98 13.77 23.58
N LEU A 381 -11.23 14.19 23.28
CA LEU A 381 -11.58 15.27 22.38
C LEU A 381 -12.05 16.44 23.20
#